data_a10c3bb14efcdef60785226c14409865
#
_entry.id   a10c3bb14efcdef60785226c14409865
#
_cell.length_a   1.000
_cell.length_b   1.000
_cell.length_c   1.000
_cell.angle_alpha   90.00
_cell.angle_beta   90.00
_cell.angle_gamma   90.00
#
_symmetry.space_group_name_H-M   'P 1'
#
loop_
_entity.id
_entity.type
_entity.pdbx_description
1 polymer ?
#
loop_
_entity_poly.entity_id
_entity_poly.type
_entity_poly.pdbx_seq_one_letter_code
_entity_poly.pdbx_strand_id
1 'polypeptide(L)'
;MSTPRRSPKRAAIRTTSAPFGRPGDHPADRPADDEIWPRVTRELADDLAADALTRDRAGKVPFDEVARLQEAGLPALLTAPGPGRRGADWRAASAVVREIAAADSSVGELLAHHYALSWSSRFFGPVRKPGSRRPTGPALDVRTAEGRWLLAGGVEPPRDETGPGLTLTPADAGRGWVLDGSRAFASAVTVADRLVVGACRDGSGELLVVLVDPARPGVFSDPGTDRVGQRLAGAGTVSFDRVPVAPEDVIGVLPQDEHAVAPYTTLAPLALRLLLVQVALGVAEGALAEARDIRRAGQAGPAPAGHAGGHPVGLPGADDGSAVGAGDDPYLLLAYGELATAAHAAAAVVERATDAFGRGLLAARSLGLEERADIAVLVAAAEAVTGRAAVHITTRVLELVDGTAGADVRTGGPGFDRFWRNARTLTAPTQAAHRLRDIGDHYLNGSHVRLTLPV
;
A
#
# COMPACT_ATOMS: atom_id res chain seq x y z
N MET A 1 34.25 -24.92 3.65
CA MET A 1 33.52 -24.60 2.39
C MET A 1 32.11 -25.12 2.58
N SER A 2 31.23 -24.24 3.08
CA SER A 2 29.83 -24.57 3.37
C SER A 2 28.98 -24.04 2.23
N THR A 3 28.27 -24.95 1.58
CA THR A 3 27.28 -24.63 0.53
C THR A 3 26.10 -23.88 1.13
N PRO A 4 25.60 -22.80 0.50
CA PRO A 4 24.41 -22.12 0.98
C PRO A 4 23.18 -23.00 0.76
N ARG A 5 22.40 -23.21 1.84
CA ARG A 5 21.09 -23.85 1.80
C ARG A 5 20.13 -22.94 1.01
N ARG A 6 19.61 -23.47 -0.09
CA ARG A 6 18.47 -22.84 -0.81
C ARG A 6 17.25 -22.88 0.10
N SER A 7 16.68 -21.71 0.36
CA SER A 7 15.37 -21.58 1.01
C SER A 7 14.28 -22.20 0.12
N PRO A 8 13.26 -22.85 0.70
CA PRO A 8 12.16 -23.39 -0.07
C PRO A 8 11.35 -22.26 -0.75
N LYS A 9 11.09 -22.41 -2.04
CA LYS A 9 10.28 -21.48 -2.83
C LYS A 9 8.86 -21.38 -2.22
N ARG A 10 8.40 -20.15 -1.94
CA ARG A 10 7.03 -19.85 -1.53
C ARG A 10 6.04 -20.45 -2.52
N ALA A 11 5.17 -21.34 -2.04
CA ALA A 11 4.01 -21.74 -2.82
C ALA A 11 2.94 -20.64 -2.72
N ALA A 12 2.73 -19.89 -3.81
CA ALA A 12 1.70 -18.88 -3.88
C ALA A 12 0.31 -19.49 -3.58
N ILE A 13 -0.49 -18.83 -2.76
CA ILE A 13 -1.92 -19.11 -2.66
C ILE A 13 -2.50 -18.83 -4.05
N ARG A 14 -2.74 -19.86 -4.83
CA ARG A 14 -3.51 -19.73 -6.07
C ARG A 14 -4.95 -19.45 -5.66
N THR A 15 -5.33 -18.18 -5.61
CA THR A 15 -6.72 -17.78 -5.72
C THR A 15 -7.15 -18.09 -7.17
N THR A 16 -7.62 -19.29 -7.41
CA THR A 16 -8.34 -19.62 -8.65
C THR A 16 -9.77 -19.09 -8.53
N SER A 17 -9.93 -17.77 -8.53
CA SER A 17 -11.19 -17.19 -8.96
C SER A 17 -11.14 -17.08 -10.49
N ALA A 18 -11.70 -18.06 -11.17
CA ALA A 18 -11.96 -17.92 -12.60
C ALA A 18 -12.85 -16.68 -12.79
N PRO A 19 -12.48 -15.72 -13.64
CA PRO A 19 -13.36 -14.61 -13.96
C PRO A 19 -14.57 -15.19 -14.68
N PHE A 20 -15.78 -14.76 -14.27
CA PHE A 20 -16.98 -14.97 -15.08
C PHE A 20 -16.76 -14.26 -16.41
N GLY A 21 -16.27 -15.00 -17.40
CA GLY A 21 -16.02 -14.53 -18.74
C GLY A 21 -17.34 -14.19 -19.42
N ARG A 22 -17.40 -13.06 -20.10
CA ARG A 22 -18.45 -12.78 -21.07
C ARG A 22 -18.37 -13.85 -22.17
N PRO A 23 -19.49 -14.35 -22.71
CA PRO A 23 -19.48 -15.28 -23.85
C PRO A 23 -18.91 -14.52 -25.07
N GLY A 24 -17.71 -14.87 -25.49
CA GLY A 24 -17.07 -14.31 -26.68
C GLY A 24 -15.55 -14.12 -26.61
N ASP A 25 -14.94 -14.11 -25.41
CA ASP A 25 -13.48 -13.98 -25.29
C ASP A 25 -12.81 -15.36 -25.36
N HIS A 26 -12.18 -15.67 -26.49
CA HIS A 26 -11.28 -16.80 -26.61
C HIS A 26 -9.99 -16.57 -25.80
N PRO A 27 -9.51 -17.56 -25.00
CA PRO A 27 -8.31 -17.42 -24.18
C PRO A 27 -6.99 -17.32 -24.97
N ALA A 28 -7.05 -17.38 -26.30
CA ALA A 28 -5.86 -17.39 -27.17
C ALA A 28 -5.31 -15.99 -27.57
N ASP A 29 -6.04 -14.91 -27.28
CA ASP A 29 -5.70 -13.55 -27.75
C ASP A 29 -5.23 -12.58 -26.63
N ARG A 30 -4.84 -13.09 -25.45
CA ARG A 30 -4.16 -12.24 -24.45
C ARG A 30 -2.69 -12.13 -24.79
N PRO A 31 -2.16 -10.90 -25.00
CA PRO A 31 -0.74 -10.73 -25.27
C PRO A 31 0.12 -11.30 -24.14
N ALA A 32 1.23 -11.95 -24.50
CA ALA A 32 2.25 -12.43 -23.55
C ALA A 32 2.81 -11.35 -22.60
N ASP A 33 2.45 -10.09 -22.83
CA ASP A 33 2.82 -8.91 -22.03
C ASP A 33 2.05 -8.81 -20.69
N ASP A 34 0.86 -9.41 -20.54
CA ASP A 34 0.09 -9.40 -19.28
C ASP A 34 0.76 -10.19 -18.14
N GLU A 35 1.74 -11.06 -18.45
CA GLU A 35 2.43 -11.89 -17.45
C GLU A 35 3.73 -11.27 -16.91
N ILE A 36 4.23 -10.19 -17.50
CA ILE A 36 5.53 -9.63 -17.12
C ILE A 36 5.48 -9.02 -15.72
N TRP A 37 4.54 -8.13 -15.45
CA TRP A 37 4.45 -7.47 -14.17
C TRP A 37 4.21 -8.45 -12.99
N PRO A 38 3.32 -9.45 -13.09
CA PRO A 38 3.16 -10.46 -12.04
C PRO A 38 4.44 -11.25 -11.77
N ARG A 39 5.24 -11.55 -12.81
CA ARG A 39 6.51 -12.26 -12.64
C ARG A 39 7.56 -11.40 -11.95
N VAL A 40 7.79 -10.18 -12.45
CA VAL A 40 8.75 -9.23 -11.88
C VAL A 40 8.41 -8.92 -10.42
N THR A 41 7.13 -8.71 -10.12
CA THR A 41 6.66 -8.43 -8.76
C THR A 41 6.94 -9.60 -7.83
N ARG A 42 6.68 -10.83 -8.28
CA ARG A 42 6.91 -12.04 -7.48
C ARG A 42 8.40 -12.26 -7.20
N GLU A 43 9.25 -12.13 -8.22
CA GLU A 43 10.70 -12.24 -8.07
C GLU A 43 11.24 -11.22 -7.05
N LEU A 44 10.76 -9.99 -7.11
CA LEU A 44 11.13 -8.95 -6.15
C LEU A 44 10.53 -9.19 -4.75
N ALA A 45 9.30 -9.65 -4.65
CA ALA A 45 8.68 -10.00 -3.37
C ALA A 45 9.41 -11.14 -2.67
N ASP A 46 9.83 -12.18 -3.42
CA ASP A 46 10.63 -13.29 -2.88
C ASP A 46 12.00 -12.80 -2.38
N ASP A 47 12.65 -11.88 -3.10
CA ASP A 47 13.91 -11.26 -2.69
C ASP A 47 13.73 -10.40 -1.42
N LEU A 48 12.69 -9.58 -1.36
CA LEU A 48 12.37 -8.77 -0.18
C LEU A 48 11.99 -9.62 1.03
N ALA A 49 11.31 -10.75 0.85
CA ALA A 49 10.92 -11.65 1.94
C ALA A 49 12.13 -12.30 2.62
N ALA A 50 13.24 -12.50 1.90
CA ALA A 50 14.40 -13.25 2.38
C ALA A 50 15.02 -12.65 3.65
N ASP A 51 15.03 -11.33 3.79
CA ASP A 51 15.63 -10.60 4.90
C ASP A 51 14.71 -9.55 5.56
N ALA A 52 13.39 -9.62 5.30
CA ALA A 52 12.38 -8.68 5.80
C ALA A 52 12.43 -8.50 7.33
N LEU A 53 12.62 -9.57 8.09
CA LEU A 53 12.75 -9.51 9.54
C LEU A 53 14.01 -8.74 9.98
N THR A 54 15.13 -8.96 9.30
CA THR A 54 16.38 -8.27 9.60
C THR A 54 16.26 -6.77 9.33
N ARG A 55 15.61 -6.39 8.23
CA ARG A 55 15.35 -4.99 7.89
C ARG A 55 14.39 -4.33 8.87
N ASP A 56 13.28 -5.00 9.22
CA ASP A 56 12.33 -4.47 10.21
C ASP A 56 13.02 -4.19 11.55
N ARG A 57 13.87 -5.12 12.02
CA ARG A 57 14.65 -4.92 13.27
C ARG A 57 15.65 -3.78 13.14
N ALA A 58 16.29 -3.64 12.00
CA ALA A 58 17.27 -2.58 11.78
C ALA A 58 16.62 -1.19 11.71
N GLY A 59 15.40 -1.07 11.19
CA GLY A 59 14.66 0.19 11.08
C GLY A 59 15.42 1.28 10.29
N LYS A 60 16.27 0.87 9.35
CA LYS A 60 17.10 1.80 8.57
C LYS A 60 16.32 2.38 7.40
N VAL A 61 16.78 3.52 6.91
CA VAL A 61 16.26 4.15 5.70
C VAL A 61 16.37 3.18 4.51
N PRO A 62 15.28 2.94 3.74
CA PRO A 62 15.18 1.87 2.74
C PRO A 62 15.79 2.23 1.38
N PHE A 63 17.05 2.67 1.33
CA PHE A 63 17.71 3.05 0.07
C PHE A 63 17.86 1.85 -0.89
N ASP A 64 18.26 0.70 -0.37
CA ASP A 64 18.47 -0.51 -1.19
C ASP A 64 17.14 -1.05 -1.73
N GLU A 65 16.08 -1.01 -0.93
CA GLU A 65 14.74 -1.44 -1.31
C GLU A 65 14.17 -0.53 -2.42
N VAL A 66 14.37 0.78 -2.29
CA VAL A 66 13.96 1.75 -3.32
C VAL A 66 14.74 1.52 -4.62
N ALA A 67 16.05 1.29 -4.54
CA ALA A 67 16.86 0.98 -5.72
C ALA A 67 16.33 -0.28 -6.44
N ARG A 68 16.01 -1.35 -5.70
CA ARG A 68 15.42 -2.59 -6.26
C ARG A 68 14.07 -2.32 -6.94
N LEU A 69 13.20 -1.50 -6.34
CA LEU A 69 11.93 -1.09 -6.96
C LEU A 69 12.16 -0.36 -8.29
N GLN A 70 13.15 0.56 -8.32
CA GLN A 70 13.49 1.34 -9.50
C GLN A 70 14.13 0.48 -10.60
N GLU A 71 15.01 -0.47 -10.25
CA GLU A 71 15.60 -1.43 -11.17
C GLU A 71 14.55 -2.36 -11.78
N ALA A 72 13.58 -2.81 -10.99
CA ALA A 72 12.44 -3.59 -11.45
C ALA A 72 11.46 -2.79 -12.32
N GLY A 73 11.60 -1.45 -12.38
CA GLY A 73 10.74 -0.56 -13.17
C GLY A 73 9.35 -0.33 -12.57
N LEU A 74 9.09 -0.77 -11.33
CA LEU A 74 7.78 -0.67 -10.68
C LEU A 74 7.30 0.77 -10.50
N PRO A 75 8.14 1.79 -10.21
CA PRO A 75 7.66 3.18 -10.15
C PRO A 75 7.04 3.69 -11.46
N ALA A 76 7.43 3.14 -12.62
CA ALA A 76 6.87 3.53 -13.91
C ALA A 76 5.59 2.77 -14.30
N LEU A 77 5.09 1.86 -13.47
CA LEU A 77 4.01 0.92 -13.82
C LEU A 77 2.73 1.62 -14.28
N LEU A 78 2.30 2.69 -13.60
CA LEU A 78 1.05 3.42 -13.92
C LEU A 78 1.22 4.46 -15.05
N THR A 79 2.39 4.55 -15.67
CA THR A 79 2.61 5.46 -16.80
C THR A 79 1.95 4.90 -18.07
N ALA A 80 1.35 5.78 -18.86
CA ALA A 80 0.74 5.36 -20.12
C ALA A 80 1.76 4.63 -21.02
N PRO A 81 1.35 3.57 -21.73
CA PRO A 81 2.21 2.86 -22.68
C PRO A 81 2.85 3.81 -23.69
N GLY A 82 4.10 3.56 -24.05
CA GLY A 82 4.87 4.38 -24.96
C GLY A 82 6.24 3.76 -25.27
N PRO A 83 7.11 4.44 -26.04
CA PRO A 83 8.44 3.92 -26.33
C PRO A 83 9.20 3.58 -25.05
N GLY A 84 9.56 2.29 -24.89
CA GLY A 84 10.26 1.78 -23.70
C GLY A 84 9.42 1.70 -22.42
N ARG A 85 8.11 1.96 -22.49
CA ARG A 85 7.18 1.90 -21.34
C ARG A 85 5.99 0.99 -21.66
N ARG A 86 5.76 -0.02 -20.84
CA ARG A 86 4.68 -0.99 -21.03
C ARG A 86 3.37 -0.53 -20.41
N GLY A 87 3.44 0.20 -19.31
CA GLY A 87 2.28 0.65 -18.56
C GLY A 87 1.48 -0.50 -17.93
N ALA A 88 0.59 -0.16 -17.03
CA ALA A 88 -0.44 -1.04 -16.48
C ALA A 88 -1.58 -0.21 -15.92
N ASP A 89 -2.68 -0.87 -15.56
CA ASP A 89 -3.83 -0.23 -14.96
C ASP A 89 -3.78 -0.22 -13.41
N TRP A 90 -4.78 0.39 -12.80
CA TRP A 90 -4.90 0.46 -11.34
C TRP A 90 -5.13 -0.90 -10.68
N ARG A 91 -5.72 -1.85 -11.38
CA ARG A 91 -5.88 -3.23 -10.89
C ARG A 91 -4.51 -3.90 -10.75
N ALA A 92 -3.67 -3.77 -11.77
CA ALA A 92 -2.30 -4.29 -11.74
C ALA A 92 -1.47 -3.60 -10.66
N ALA A 93 -1.55 -2.27 -10.54
CA ALA A 93 -0.86 -1.53 -9.48
C ALA A 93 -1.31 -1.96 -8.08
N SER A 94 -2.60 -2.19 -7.87
CA SER A 94 -3.15 -2.71 -6.62
C SER A 94 -2.62 -4.10 -6.29
N ALA A 95 -2.53 -5.00 -7.28
CA ALA A 95 -1.97 -6.34 -7.11
C ALA A 95 -0.48 -6.29 -6.76
N VAL A 96 0.30 -5.42 -7.43
CA VAL A 96 1.72 -5.19 -7.12
C VAL A 96 1.91 -4.72 -5.68
N VAL A 97 1.16 -3.70 -5.25
CA VAL A 97 1.24 -3.19 -3.88
C VAL A 97 0.93 -4.28 -2.87
N ARG A 98 -0.11 -5.09 -3.10
CA ARG A 98 -0.52 -6.20 -2.22
C ARG A 98 0.56 -7.27 -2.11
N GLU A 99 1.15 -7.69 -3.24
CA GLU A 99 2.18 -8.73 -3.28
C GLU A 99 3.48 -8.28 -2.61
N ILE A 100 3.94 -7.06 -2.90
CA ILE A 100 5.10 -6.46 -2.22
C ILE A 100 4.84 -6.30 -0.72
N ALA A 101 3.64 -5.84 -0.33
CA ALA A 101 3.28 -5.66 1.09
C ALA A 101 3.18 -6.98 1.86
N ALA A 102 2.88 -8.10 1.20
CA ALA A 102 2.91 -9.43 1.82
C ALA A 102 4.33 -9.87 2.18
N ALA A 103 5.33 -9.40 1.44
CA ALA A 103 6.75 -9.63 1.70
C ALA A 103 7.33 -8.60 2.69
N ASP A 104 7.14 -7.32 2.38
CA ASP A 104 7.54 -6.17 3.21
C ASP A 104 6.52 -5.04 3.09
N SER A 105 5.74 -4.85 4.14
CA SER A 105 4.64 -3.89 4.13
C SER A 105 5.10 -2.44 4.09
N SER A 106 6.28 -2.13 4.63
CA SER A 106 6.83 -0.76 4.56
C SER A 106 7.19 -0.39 3.12
N VAL A 107 7.75 -1.33 2.36
CA VAL A 107 8.05 -1.15 0.94
C VAL A 107 6.75 -1.07 0.12
N GLY A 108 5.73 -1.87 0.49
CA GLY A 108 4.38 -1.76 -0.07
C GLY A 108 3.76 -0.37 0.15
N GLU A 109 3.93 0.22 1.34
CA GLU A 109 3.46 1.58 1.65
C GLU A 109 4.18 2.64 0.80
N LEU A 110 5.49 2.50 0.56
CA LEU A 110 6.24 3.40 -0.34
C LEU A 110 5.63 3.42 -1.75
N LEU A 111 5.35 2.23 -2.31
CA LEU A 111 4.71 2.11 -3.63
C LEU A 111 3.27 2.64 -3.63
N ALA A 112 2.49 2.41 -2.58
CA ALA A 112 1.13 2.91 -2.47
C ALA A 112 1.07 4.44 -2.56
N HIS A 113 1.92 5.13 -1.78
CA HIS A 113 2.04 6.58 -1.83
C HIS A 113 2.54 7.05 -3.20
N HIS A 114 3.58 6.42 -3.72
CA HIS A 114 4.13 6.75 -5.04
C HIS A 114 3.07 6.68 -6.15
N TYR A 115 2.30 5.59 -6.23
CA TYR A 115 1.29 5.43 -7.28
C TYR A 115 0.16 6.46 -7.17
N ALA A 116 -0.33 6.74 -5.96
CA ALA A 116 -1.32 7.78 -5.76
C ALA A 116 -0.81 9.16 -6.20
N LEU A 117 0.43 9.51 -5.85
CA LEU A 117 1.05 10.79 -6.17
C LEU A 117 1.41 10.91 -7.66
N SER A 118 1.81 9.84 -8.33
CA SER A 118 2.18 9.85 -9.76
C SER A 118 1.03 10.30 -10.65
N TRP A 119 -0.22 10.12 -10.21
CA TRP A 119 -1.43 10.55 -10.93
C TRP A 119 -1.94 11.93 -10.53
N SER A 120 -1.24 12.67 -9.68
CA SER A 120 -1.66 14.01 -9.24
C SER A 120 -1.94 14.96 -10.40
N SER A 121 -1.13 14.96 -11.45
CA SER A 121 -1.39 15.79 -12.62
C SER A 121 -2.66 15.41 -13.42
N ARG A 122 -3.15 14.18 -13.26
CA ARG A 122 -4.41 13.71 -13.85
C ARG A 122 -5.60 14.08 -13.00
N PHE A 123 -5.49 13.95 -11.68
CA PHE A 123 -6.56 14.31 -10.74
C PHE A 123 -6.75 15.81 -10.60
N PHE A 124 -5.66 16.57 -10.51
CA PHE A 124 -5.63 18.00 -10.21
C PHE A 124 -5.24 18.87 -11.41
N GLY A 125 -4.97 18.26 -12.56
CA GLY A 125 -4.55 18.99 -13.74
C GLY A 125 -5.61 20.03 -14.19
N PRO A 126 -5.19 21.14 -14.83
CA PRO A 126 -6.07 22.21 -15.19
C PRO A 126 -7.20 21.72 -16.09
N VAL A 127 -8.44 22.12 -15.76
CA VAL A 127 -9.60 21.91 -16.63
C VAL A 127 -9.36 22.68 -17.93
N ARG A 128 -9.18 21.98 -19.02
CA ARG A 128 -8.94 22.59 -20.33
C ARG A 128 -10.13 23.45 -20.74
N LYS A 129 -9.92 24.76 -20.90
CA LYS A 129 -10.86 25.59 -21.64
C LYS A 129 -10.81 25.17 -23.12
N PRO A 130 -11.96 25.08 -23.81
CA PRO A 130 -11.98 24.86 -25.24
C PRO A 130 -11.10 25.90 -25.95
N GLY A 131 -10.13 25.46 -26.77
CA GLY A 131 -9.22 26.33 -27.48
C GLY A 131 -7.88 26.65 -26.79
N SER A 132 -7.62 26.19 -25.57
CA SER A 132 -6.31 26.39 -24.94
C SER A 132 -5.24 25.46 -25.51
N ARG A 133 -4.05 26.02 -25.79
CA ARG A 133 -2.85 25.26 -26.20
C ARG A 133 -2.50 24.19 -25.21
N ARG A 134 -1.81 23.12 -25.67
CA ARG A 134 -1.33 21.98 -24.84
C ARG A 134 -0.62 22.46 -23.57
N PRO A 135 -0.72 21.71 -22.44
CA PRO A 135 0.13 21.96 -21.28
C PRO A 135 1.59 22.05 -21.71
N THR A 136 2.33 22.97 -21.12
CA THR A 136 3.74 23.21 -21.44
C THR A 136 4.60 22.13 -20.77
N GLY A 137 4.52 20.88 -21.20
CA GLY A 137 5.35 19.81 -20.70
C GLY A 137 4.66 18.44 -20.61
N PRO A 138 5.43 17.37 -20.44
CA PRO A 138 4.88 16.03 -20.24
C PRO A 138 4.15 15.93 -18.89
N ALA A 139 3.15 15.04 -18.82
CA ALA A 139 2.43 14.76 -17.58
C ALA A 139 3.37 14.21 -16.50
N LEU A 140 3.01 14.35 -15.22
CA LEU A 140 3.86 13.94 -14.10
C LEU A 140 4.26 12.47 -14.18
N ASP A 141 3.32 11.57 -14.51
CA ASP A 141 3.60 10.15 -14.66
C ASP A 141 4.68 9.86 -15.73
N VAL A 142 4.71 10.62 -16.81
CA VAL A 142 5.76 10.51 -17.84
C VAL A 142 7.09 11.02 -17.31
N ARG A 143 7.13 12.19 -16.64
CA ARG A 143 8.34 12.72 -16.01
C ARG A 143 8.91 11.74 -14.97
N THR A 144 8.02 11.14 -14.19
CA THR A 144 8.36 10.13 -13.16
C THR A 144 9.01 8.90 -13.78
N ALA A 145 8.45 8.38 -14.87
CA ALA A 145 9.00 7.22 -15.57
C ALA A 145 10.35 7.52 -16.23
N GLU A 146 10.49 8.66 -16.88
CA GLU A 146 11.74 9.08 -17.53
C GLU A 146 12.87 9.32 -16.51
N GLY A 147 12.55 9.91 -15.36
CA GLY A 147 13.47 10.15 -14.26
C GLY A 147 13.69 8.94 -13.36
N ARG A 148 12.90 7.86 -13.50
CA ARG A 148 12.84 6.72 -12.56
C ARG A 148 12.58 7.15 -11.12
N TRP A 149 11.80 8.20 -10.92
CA TRP A 149 11.60 8.80 -9.61
C TRP A 149 10.71 7.97 -8.71
N LEU A 150 11.10 7.87 -7.43
CA LEU A 150 10.17 7.58 -6.35
C LEU A 150 9.61 8.92 -5.84
N LEU A 151 8.27 9.01 -5.77
CA LEU A 151 7.57 10.21 -5.27
C LEU A 151 7.18 10.02 -3.81
N ALA A 152 7.33 11.09 -3.02
CA ALA A 152 6.76 11.23 -1.68
C ALA A 152 5.98 12.53 -1.54
N GLY A 153 5.32 12.71 -0.41
CA GLY A 153 4.58 13.92 -0.09
C GLY A 153 3.12 13.67 0.23
N GLY A 154 2.28 14.66 -0.07
CA GLY A 154 0.84 14.61 0.13
C GLY A 154 0.17 15.89 -0.34
N VAL A 155 -0.96 15.74 -1.00
CA VAL A 155 -1.70 16.88 -1.56
C VAL A 155 -2.67 17.46 -0.53
N GLU A 156 -3.35 16.59 0.23
CA GLU A 156 -4.34 17.06 1.20
C GLU A 156 -3.68 17.72 2.41
N PRO A 157 -4.21 18.85 2.90
CA PRO A 157 -3.74 19.40 4.16
C PRO A 157 -4.02 18.41 5.30
N PRO A 158 -3.12 18.29 6.29
CA PRO A 158 -3.35 17.45 7.45
C PRO A 158 -4.54 17.98 8.26
N ARG A 159 -5.37 17.05 8.76
CA ARG A 159 -6.60 17.41 9.50
C ARG A 159 -6.35 18.01 10.88
N ASP A 160 -5.19 17.74 11.46
CA ASP A 160 -4.89 18.03 12.87
C ASP A 160 -3.75 19.06 13.05
N GLU A 161 -3.28 19.68 11.97
CA GLU A 161 -2.25 20.71 12.06
C GLU A 161 -2.86 22.05 12.45
N THR A 162 -2.42 22.58 13.59
CA THR A 162 -2.84 23.90 14.11
C THR A 162 -2.07 25.07 13.46
N GLY A 163 -1.20 24.78 12.50
CA GLY A 163 -0.38 25.77 11.81
C GLY A 163 -0.92 26.15 10.43
N PRO A 164 -0.34 27.17 9.79
CA PRO A 164 -0.74 27.65 8.47
C PRO A 164 -0.48 26.64 7.34
N GLY A 165 0.13 25.48 7.64
CA GLY A 165 0.50 24.47 6.65
C GLY A 165 1.56 24.98 5.67
N LEU A 166 1.55 24.42 4.44
CA LEU A 166 2.43 24.89 3.37
C LEU A 166 1.76 26.06 2.63
N THR A 167 2.53 27.13 2.41
CA THR A 167 2.06 28.36 1.74
C THR A 167 2.88 28.64 0.49
N LEU A 168 2.22 29.19 -0.53
CA LEU A 168 2.84 29.64 -1.78
C LEU A 168 2.58 31.13 -1.97
N THR A 169 3.65 31.92 -1.95
CA THR A 169 3.62 33.36 -2.25
C THR A 169 4.16 33.63 -3.66
N PRO A 170 3.65 34.64 -4.39
CA PRO A 170 4.22 35.01 -5.69
C PRO A 170 5.68 35.42 -5.53
N ALA A 171 6.55 34.97 -6.45
CA ALA A 171 7.95 35.42 -6.49
C ALA A 171 8.05 36.88 -6.97
N ASP A 172 9.03 37.64 -6.47
CA ASP A 172 9.23 39.06 -6.74
C ASP A 172 9.31 39.43 -8.22
N ALA A 173 9.74 38.51 -9.08
CA ALA A 173 9.83 38.74 -10.53
C ALA A 173 8.54 38.39 -11.29
N GLY A 174 7.44 38.01 -10.61
CA GLY A 174 6.18 37.58 -11.24
C GLY A 174 6.28 36.28 -12.03
N ARG A 175 7.35 35.53 -11.88
CA ARG A 175 7.61 34.26 -12.54
C ARG A 175 7.77 33.14 -11.53
N GLY A 176 6.67 32.52 -11.14
CA GLY A 176 6.68 31.37 -10.21
C GLY A 176 6.28 31.74 -8.79
N TRP A 177 6.67 30.90 -7.85
CA TRP A 177 6.22 30.94 -6.48
C TRP A 177 7.38 30.69 -5.51
N VAL A 178 7.19 31.06 -4.27
CA VAL A 178 8.05 30.72 -3.13
C VAL A 178 7.23 29.85 -2.18
N LEU A 179 7.73 28.67 -1.87
CA LEU A 179 7.12 27.71 -0.96
C LEU A 179 7.74 27.84 0.43
N ASP A 180 6.89 28.00 1.43
CA ASP A 180 7.28 28.11 2.84
C ASP A 180 6.39 27.22 3.70
N GLY A 181 6.93 26.81 4.86
CA GLY A 181 6.22 26.05 5.88
C GLY A 181 6.84 24.70 6.18
N SER A 182 6.16 23.91 7.01
CA SER A 182 6.61 22.58 7.43
C SER A 182 5.42 21.62 7.46
N ARG A 183 5.67 20.36 7.10
CA ARG A 183 4.62 19.34 7.08
C ARG A 183 5.17 17.95 7.34
N ALA A 184 4.43 17.18 8.14
CA ALA A 184 4.67 15.76 8.34
C ALA A 184 4.09 14.92 7.19
N PHE A 185 4.84 13.91 6.75
CA PHE A 185 4.43 12.96 5.73
C PHE A 185 4.60 11.52 6.25
N ALA A 186 3.70 10.66 5.84
CA ALA A 186 3.65 9.28 6.33
C ALA A 186 4.72 8.38 5.73
N SER A 187 5.28 8.75 4.57
CA SER A 187 6.14 7.82 3.80
C SER A 187 7.16 8.55 2.93
N ALA A 188 8.30 7.90 2.73
CA ALA A 188 9.35 8.17 1.74
C ALA A 188 10.08 9.52 1.80
N VAL A 189 9.93 10.33 2.84
CA VAL A 189 10.53 11.69 2.88
C VAL A 189 12.06 11.70 2.81
N THR A 190 12.71 10.61 3.20
CA THR A 190 14.19 10.49 3.24
C THR A 190 14.77 9.84 1.98
N VAL A 191 13.92 9.21 1.14
CA VAL A 191 14.36 8.43 -0.03
C VAL A 191 13.70 8.87 -1.33
N ALA A 192 12.84 9.87 -1.28
CA ALA A 192 12.14 10.36 -2.46
C ALA A 192 13.07 11.14 -3.39
N ASP A 193 12.93 10.88 -4.69
CA ASP A 193 13.59 11.69 -5.73
C ASP A 193 12.88 13.02 -5.96
N ARG A 194 11.55 13.04 -5.72
CA ARG A 194 10.72 14.25 -5.84
C ARG A 194 9.59 14.23 -4.81
N LEU A 195 9.24 15.43 -4.35
CA LEU A 195 8.10 15.66 -3.46
C LEU A 195 6.93 16.24 -4.25
N VAL A 196 5.75 15.66 -4.05
CA VAL A 196 4.47 16.20 -4.57
C VAL A 196 3.70 16.72 -3.36
N VAL A 197 3.54 18.03 -3.26
CA VAL A 197 2.91 18.66 -2.09
C VAL A 197 1.80 19.61 -2.49
N GLY A 198 0.74 19.64 -1.69
CA GLY A 198 -0.30 20.65 -1.75
C GLY A 198 0.06 21.82 -0.84
N ALA A 199 0.01 23.04 -1.38
CA ALA A 199 0.27 24.26 -0.62
C ALA A 199 -0.78 25.33 -0.94
N CYS A 200 -1.24 26.06 0.08
CA CYS A 200 -2.22 27.13 -0.07
C CYS A 200 -1.59 28.36 -0.71
N ARG A 201 -2.22 28.85 -1.76
CA ARG A 201 -1.84 30.11 -2.40
C ARG A 201 -2.24 31.29 -1.51
N ASP A 202 -1.26 32.11 -1.15
CA ASP A 202 -1.52 33.32 -0.39
C ASP A 202 -2.52 34.25 -1.13
N GLY A 203 -3.45 34.81 -0.40
CA GLY A 203 -4.49 35.75 -0.87
C GLY A 203 -5.67 35.12 -1.62
N SER A 204 -5.59 33.90 -2.16
CA SER A 204 -6.74 33.25 -2.84
C SER A 204 -7.31 32.03 -2.15
N GLY A 205 -6.55 31.40 -1.24
CA GLY A 205 -6.94 30.14 -0.59
C GLY A 205 -7.02 28.92 -1.52
N GLU A 206 -6.66 29.06 -2.79
CA GLU A 206 -6.57 27.92 -3.72
C GLU A 206 -5.42 27.01 -3.29
N LEU A 207 -5.63 25.69 -3.36
CA LEU A 207 -4.57 24.71 -3.15
C LEU A 207 -3.85 24.45 -4.48
N LEU A 208 -2.58 24.77 -4.55
CA LEU A 208 -1.72 24.42 -5.67
C LEU A 208 -0.98 23.11 -5.36
N VAL A 209 -0.96 22.20 -6.32
CA VAL A 209 -0.19 20.95 -6.24
C VAL A 209 1.13 21.18 -6.97
N VAL A 210 2.24 21.09 -6.24
CA VAL A 210 3.56 21.41 -6.76
C VAL A 210 4.53 20.24 -6.64
N LEU A 211 5.48 20.18 -7.58
CA LEU A 211 6.58 19.23 -7.60
C LEU A 211 7.85 19.93 -7.10
N VAL A 212 8.50 19.36 -6.10
CA VAL A 212 9.70 19.92 -5.48
C VAL A 212 10.84 18.90 -5.49
N ASP A 213 12.04 19.35 -5.79
CA ASP A 213 13.25 18.57 -5.65
C ASP A 213 13.72 18.64 -4.19
N PRO A 214 13.80 17.52 -3.44
CA PRO A 214 14.24 17.52 -2.06
C PRO A 214 15.70 17.95 -1.87
N ALA A 215 16.53 17.92 -2.92
CA ALA A 215 17.91 18.37 -2.88
C ALA A 215 18.07 19.91 -3.05
N ARG A 216 16.97 20.65 -3.29
CA ARG A 216 17.05 22.11 -3.42
C ARG A 216 17.42 22.78 -2.09
N PRO A 217 18.21 23.86 -2.14
CA PRO A 217 18.43 24.70 -0.96
C PRO A 217 17.11 25.18 -0.36
N GLY A 218 17.00 25.14 0.98
CA GLY A 218 15.79 25.49 1.71
C GLY A 218 14.85 24.31 1.96
N VAL A 219 15.12 23.12 1.43
CA VAL A 219 14.37 21.89 1.77
C VAL A 219 15.14 21.11 2.82
N PHE A 220 14.49 20.83 3.94
CA PHE A 220 15.07 20.08 5.06
C PHE A 220 14.15 18.93 5.43
N SER A 221 14.64 17.69 5.32
CA SER A 221 13.92 16.50 5.73
C SER A 221 14.42 16.03 7.10
N ASP A 222 13.50 15.90 8.04
CA ASP A 222 13.74 15.35 9.37
C ASP A 222 13.05 13.97 9.45
N PRO A 223 13.83 12.88 9.51
CA PRO A 223 13.24 11.55 9.66
C PRO A 223 12.50 11.47 10.99
N GLY A 224 11.28 10.99 10.96
CA GLY A 224 10.49 10.79 12.17
C GLY A 224 11.16 9.80 13.13
N THR A 225 10.79 9.91 14.40
CA THR A 225 11.22 8.97 15.45
C THR A 225 10.63 7.58 15.23
N ASP A 226 11.18 6.59 15.93
CA ASP A 226 10.80 5.18 15.85
C ASP A 226 9.28 4.94 15.82
N ARG A 227 8.77 4.50 14.69
CA ARG A 227 7.39 4.06 14.55
C ARG A 227 7.23 2.65 15.14
N VAL A 228 6.08 2.37 15.73
CA VAL A 228 5.75 1.03 16.24
C VAL A 228 5.74 0.00 15.10
N GLY A 229 5.13 0.33 13.95
CA GLY A 229 5.13 -0.45 12.72
C GLY A 229 5.43 0.42 11.52
N GLN A 230 5.55 -0.21 10.35
CA GLN A 230 5.95 0.46 9.10
C GLN A 230 7.31 1.19 9.25
N ARG A 231 8.26 0.50 9.88
CA ARG A 231 9.51 1.11 10.36
C ARG A 231 10.43 1.58 9.24
N LEU A 232 10.31 0.98 8.05
CA LEU A 232 11.06 1.36 6.85
C LEU A 232 10.28 2.32 5.94
N ALA A 233 9.05 2.70 6.27
CA ALA A 233 8.26 3.57 5.38
C ALA A 233 8.86 4.97 5.19
N GLY A 234 9.85 5.38 6.01
CA GLY A 234 10.54 6.66 5.86
C GLY A 234 9.62 7.87 6.11
N ALA A 235 8.73 7.76 7.12
CA ALA A 235 7.93 8.88 7.58
C ALA A 235 8.81 9.97 8.21
N GLY A 236 8.37 11.21 8.13
CA GLY A 236 9.12 12.32 8.72
C GLY A 236 8.48 13.65 8.41
N THR A 237 9.16 14.71 8.79
CA THR A 237 8.75 16.09 8.52
C THR A 237 9.65 16.72 7.47
N VAL A 238 9.06 17.47 6.54
CA VAL A 238 9.80 18.28 5.57
C VAL A 238 9.47 19.74 5.81
N SER A 239 10.52 20.54 5.98
CA SER A 239 10.44 21.99 6.13
C SER A 239 10.94 22.66 4.85
N PHE A 240 10.24 23.69 4.43
CA PHE A 240 10.53 24.51 3.27
C PHE A 240 10.80 25.94 3.75
N ASP A 241 11.96 26.46 3.43
CA ASP A 241 12.37 27.84 3.74
C ASP A 241 12.67 28.56 2.43
N ARG A 242 11.75 29.38 1.98
CA ARG A 242 11.81 30.19 0.75
C ARG A 242 12.18 29.38 -0.51
N VAL A 243 11.64 28.20 -0.66
CA VAL A 243 11.95 27.29 -1.79
C VAL A 243 11.30 27.82 -3.08
N PRO A 244 12.09 28.14 -4.13
CA PRO A 244 11.52 28.60 -5.38
C PRO A 244 10.81 27.45 -6.13
N VAL A 245 9.59 27.70 -6.59
CA VAL A 245 8.78 26.79 -7.42
C VAL A 245 8.54 27.45 -8.77
N ALA A 246 8.98 26.78 -9.83
CA ALA A 246 8.79 27.26 -11.20
C ALA A 246 7.33 27.03 -11.68
N PRO A 247 6.80 27.82 -12.63
CA PRO A 247 5.44 27.62 -13.15
C PRO A 247 5.20 26.25 -13.74
N GLU A 248 6.21 25.62 -14.33
CA GLU A 248 6.18 24.25 -14.87
C GLU A 248 6.13 23.15 -13.82
N ASP A 249 6.49 23.47 -12.57
CA ASP A 249 6.41 22.57 -11.42
C ASP A 249 5.07 22.65 -10.69
N VAL A 250 4.17 23.57 -11.09
CA VAL A 250 2.77 23.57 -10.67
C VAL A 250 2.02 22.54 -11.52
N ILE A 251 1.73 21.38 -10.96
CA ILE A 251 1.16 20.21 -11.66
C ILE A 251 -0.36 20.14 -11.56
N GLY A 252 -0.96 20.90 -10.64
CA GLY A 252 -2.40 20.91 -10.46
C GLY A 252 -2.90 22.05 -9.59
N VAL A 253 -4.21 22.24 -9.62
CA VAL A 253 -4.92 23.25 -8.84
C VAL A 253 -6.21 22.66 -8.30
N LEU A 254 -6.50 22.90 -7.03
CA LEU A 254 -7.78 22.61 -6.39
C LEU A 254 -8.44 23.94 -6.01
N PRO A 255 -9.62 24.27 -6.59
CA PRO A 255 -10.31 25.49 -6.24
C PRO A 255 -10.81 25.46 -4.78
N GLN A 256 -10.91 26.65 -4.17
CA GLN A 256 -11.44 26.79 -2.83
C GLN A 256 -12.95 26.49 -2.76
N ASP A 257 -13.68 26.80 -3.83
CA ASP A 257 -15.10 26.49 -3.94
C ASP A 257 -15.32 24.99 -4.13
N GLU A 258 -15.90 24.35 -3.13
CA GLU A 258 -16.21 22.91 -3.13
C GLU A 258 -17.10 22.51 -4.33
N HIS A 259 -18.01 23.38 -4.75
CA HIS A 259 -18.91 23.14 -5.88
C HIS A 259 -18.21 23.19 -7.24
N ALA A 260 -17.04 23.82 -7.30
CA ALA A 260 -16.20 23.85 -8.50
C ALA A 260 -15.30 22.61 -8.64
N VAL A 261 -15.22 21.75 -7.61
CA VAL A 261 -14.41 20.53 -7.64
C VAL A 261 -15.13 19.43 -8.42
N ALA A 262 -14.51 18.96 -9.50
CA ALA A 262 -15.09 17.87 -10.28
C ALA A 262 -15.07 16.54 -9.48
N PRO A 263 -16.10 15.68 -9.61
CA PRO A 263 -16.15 14.38 -8.95
C PRO A 263 -14.90 13.53 -9.20
N TYR A 264 -14.34 13.58 -10.39
CA TYR A 264 -13.11 12.88 -10.76
C TYR A 264 -11.91 13.32 -9.90
N THR A 265 -11.74 14.60 -9.63
CA THR A 265 -10.67 15.12 -8.77
C THR A 265 -10.73 14.53 -7.37
N THR A 266 -11.93 14.32 -6.85
CA THR A 266 -12.15 13.75 -5.52
C THR A 266 -11.92 12.24 -5.44
N LEU A 267 -11.52 11.59 -6.54
CA LEU A 267 -10.98 10.22 -6.52
C LEU A 267 -9.54 10.15 -5.97
N ALA A 268 -8.79 11.26 -5.99
CA ALA A 268 -7.40 11.27 -5.54
C ALA A 268 -7.20 10.72 -4.11
N PRO A 269 -7.94 11.18 -3.07
CA PRO A 269 -7.84 10.59 -1.73
C PRO A 269 -8.29 9.13 -1.68
N LEU A 270 -9.27 8.76 -2.50
CA LEU A 270 -9.74 7.37 -2.57
C LEU A 270 -8.69 6.44 -3.18
N ALA A 271 -7.88 6.94 -4.12
CA ALA A 271 -6.76 6.21 -4.72
C ALA A 271 -5.75 5.77 -3.65
N LEU A 272 -5.26 6.71 -2.83
CA LEU A 272 -4.31 6.40 -1.77
C LEU A 272 -4.92 5.46 -0.72
N ARG A 273 -6.15 5.75 -0.28
CA ARG A 273 -6.86 4.91 0.70
C ARG A 273 -6.98 3.46 0.22
N LEU A 274 -7.39 3.26 -1.04
CA LEU A 274 -7.54 1.94 -1.63
C LEU A 274 -6.20 1.20 -1.72
N LEU A 275 -5.11 1.89 -2.09
CA LEU A 275 -3.79 1.30 -2.12
C LEU A 275 -3.27 0.94 -0.72
N LEU A 276 -3.55 1.75 0.31
CA LEU A 276 -3.21 1.41 1.70
C LEU A 276 -4.03 0.22 2.23
N VAL A 277 -5.27 0.04 1.75
CA VAL A 277 -6.05 -1.17 2.02
C VAL A 277 -5.39 -2.40 1.40
N GLN A 278 -4.81 -2.29 0.20
CA GLN A 278 -4.03 -3.38 -0.40
C GLN A 278 -2.78 -3.70 0.44
N VAL A 279 -2.11 -2.69 1.01
CA VAL A 279 -0.99 -2.92 1.95
C VAL A 279 -1.46 -3.70 3.18
N ALA A 280 -2.56 -3.28 3.81
CA ALA A 280 -3.09 -3.96 4.98
C ALA A 280 -3.52 -5.42 4.70
N LEU A 281 -4.11 -5.66 3.52
CA LEU A 281 -4.47 -7.00 3.07
C LEU A 281 -3.23 -7.85 2.82
N GLY A 282 -2.19 -7.29 2.19
CA GLY A 282 -0.90 -7.94 1.99
C GLY A 282 -0.25 -8.35 3.31
N VAL A 283 -0.29 -7.50 4.34
CA VAL A 283 0.17 -7.84 5.70
C VAL A 283 -0.54 -9.07 6.25
N ALA A 284 -1.86 -9.14 6.13
CA ALA A 284 -2.65 -10.28 6.62
C ALA A 284 -2.31 -11.57 5.88
N GLU A 285 -2.20 -11.51 4.56
CA GLU A 285 -1.86 -12.65 3.71
C GLU A 285 -0.42 -13.11 3.89
N GLY A 286 0.52 -12.16 4.03
CA GLY A 286 1.91 -12.46 4.33
C GLY A 286 2.08 -13.17 5.67
N ALA A 287 1.37 -12.71 6.72
CA ALA A 287 1.36 -13.36 8.02
C ALA A 287 0.84 -14.81 7.96
N LEU A 288 -0.29 -15.03 7.27
CA LEU A 288 -0.84 -16.38 7.09
C LEU A 288 0.09 -17.29 6.28
N ALA A 289 0.70 -16.78 5.22
CA ALA A 289 1.59 -17.56 4.37
C ALA A 289 2.84 -17.98 5.13
N GLU A 290 3.46 -17.07 5.86
CA GLU A 290 4.67 -17.36 6.63
C GLU A 290 4.39 -18.31 7.81
N ALA A 291 3.27 -18.14 8.52
CA ALA A 291 2.85 -19.07 9.56
C ALA A 291 2.63 -20.49 9.05
N ARG A 292 1.95 -20.62 7.92
CA ARG A 292 1.77 -21.91 7.24
C ARG A 292 3.11 -22.56 6.87
N ASP A 293 4.06 -21.76 6.33
CA ASP A 293 5.34 -22.28 5.85
C ASP A 293 6.24 -22.73 7.03
N ILE A 294 6.23 -22.00 8.16
CA ILE A 294 6.89 -22.44 9.38
C ILE A 294 6.31 -23.75 9.90
N ARG A 295 4.99 -23.88 9.94
CA ARG A 295 4.34 -25.13 10.36
C ARG A 295 4.71 -26.31 9.48
N ARG A 296 4.69 -26.13 8.16
CA ARG A 296 5.09 -27.18 7.21
C ARG A 296 6.56 -27.56 7.35
N ALA A 297 7.43 -26.59 7.59
CA ALA A 297 8.85 -26.84 7.81
C ALA A 297 9.09 -27.64 9.12
N GLY A 298 8.34 -27.34 10.18
CA GLY A 298 8.39 -28.08 11.45
C GLY A 298 7.92 -29.53 11.33
N GLN A 299 6.98 -29.82 10.44
CA GLN A 299 6.50 -31.18 10.17
C GLN A 299 7.47 -32.00 9.30
N ALA A 300 8.26 -31.36 8.46
CA ALA A 300 9.23 -32.02 7.58
C ALA A 300 10.58 -32.32 8.29
N GLY A 301 10.74 -31.86 9.52
CA GLY A 301 11.95 -32.15 10.33
C GLY A 301 12.06 -33.64 10.67
N PRO A 302 13.28 -34.19 10.87
CA PRO A 302 13.46 -35.57 11.29
C PRO A 302 12.74 -35.77 12.61
N ALA A 303 11.95 -36.86 12.71
CA ALA A 303 11.34 -37.31 13.97
C ALA A 303 12.45 -37.32 15.04
N PRO A 304 12.21 -36.85 16.29
CA PRO A 304 13.21 -36.91 17.32
C PRO A 304 13.68 -38.37 17.44
N ALA A 305 14.98 -38.57 17.21
CA ALA A 305 15.60 -39.89 17.33
C ALA A 305 15.24 -40.43 18.73
N GLY A 306 14.38 -41.45 18.76
CA GLY A 306 13.91 -42.06 19.97
C GLY A 306 15.12 -42.46 20.81
N HIS A 307 15.14 -42.08 22.08
CA HIS A 307 16.09 -42.59 23.07
C HIS A 307 15.92 -44.12 23.11
N ALA A 308 16.76 -44.81 22.40
CA ALA A 308 16.95 -46.26 22.59
C ALA A 308 17.57 -46.48 23.97
N GLY A 309 16.76 -46.84 24.95
CA GLY A 309 17.26 -47.23 26.25
C GLY A 309 16.21 -47.22 27.32
N GLY A 310 15.51 -48.34 27.53
CA GLY A 310 14.68 -48.58 28.70
C GLY A 310 13.39 -49.33 28.36
N HIS A 311 13.42 -50.66 28.51
CA HIS A 311 12.22 -51.48 28.56
C HIS A 311 11.36 -51.08 29.76
N PRO A 312 10.12 -50.71 29.63
CA PRO A 312 9.11 -50.95 30.63
C PRO A 312 8.27 -52.16 30.27
N VAL A 313 8.13 -53.06 31.23
CA VAL A 313 7.25 -54.20 31.21
C VAL A 313 5.81 -53.76 30.88
N GLY A 314 5.24 -54.33 29.83
CA GLY A 314 3.94 -53.97 29.32
C GLY A 314 2.80 -54.45 30.20
N LEU A 315 1.76 -53.62 30.31
CA LEU A 315 0.38 -54.01 30.55
C LEU A 315 -0.35 -54.03 29.18
N PRO A 316 -1.03 -55.10 28.81
CA PRO A 316 -1.80 -55.18 27.58
C PRO A 316 -3.13 -54.41 27.77
N GLY A 317 -3.38 -53.40 26.97
CA GLY A 317 -4.70 -52.75 26.91
C GLY A 317 -4.72 -51.24 26.82
N ALA A 318 -3.69 -50.60 26.29
CA ALA A 318 -3.78 -49.19 25.88
C ALA A 318 -3.97 -49.16 24.37
N ASP A 319 -5.11 -48.68 23.95
CA ASP A 319 -5.42 -48.32 22.57
C ASP A 319 -4.22 -47.64 21.92
N ASP A 320 -3.85 -48.15 20.77
CA ASP A 320 -2.84 -47.56 19.89
C ASP A 320 -3.34 -46.19 19.41
N GLY A 321 -3.20 -45.21 20.29
CA GLY A 321 -3.43 -43.80 19.97
C GLY A 321 -2.42 -43.41 18.91
N SER A 322 -2.76 -43.70 17.68
CA SER A 322 -2.10 -43.20 16.48
C SER A 322 -1.76 -41.75 16.76
N ALA A 323 -0.47 -41.40 16.85
CA ALA A 323 -0.01 -40.04 17.03
C ALA A 323 -0.58 -39.22 15.87
N VAL A 324 -1.67 -38.50 16.13
CA VAL A 324 -2.27 -37.58 15.19
C VAL A 324 -1.15 -36.67 14.74
N GLY A 325 -0.80 -36.74 13.45
CA GLY A 325 0.27 -35.90 12.90
C GLY A 325 -0.06 -34.44 13.24
N ALA A 326 0.92 -33.65 13.62
CA ALA A 326 0.70 -32.25 14.02
C ALA A 326 -0.04 -31.42 12.93
N GLY A 327 -0.19 -31.95 11.71
CA GLY A 327 -1.00 -31.39 10.61
C GLY A 327 -2.48 -31.73 10.66
N ASP A 328 -2.86 -32.74 11.45
CA ASP A 328 -4.24 -33.26 11.53
C ASP A 328 -4.95 -32.80 12.82
N ASP A 329 -4.33 -31.86 13.58
CA ASP A 329 -4.98 -31.28 14.76
C ASP A 329 -6.25 -30.52 14.36
N PRO A 330 -7.45 -30.98 14.75
CA PRO A 330 -8.71 -30.39 14.33
C PRO A 330 -8.86 -28.91 14.76
N TYR A 331 -8.30 -28.55 15.93
CA TYR A 331 -8.38 -27.18 16.44
C TYR A 331 -7.49 -26.24 15.64
N LEU A 332 -6.33 -26.73 15.21
CA LEU A 332 -5.42 -25.97 14.36
C LEU A 332 -6.04 -25.77 12.95
N LEU A 333 -6.61 -26.83 12.37
CA LEU A 333 -7.30 -26.73 11.09
C LEU A 333 -8.48 -25.74 11.15
N LEU A 334 -9.26 -25.76 12.24
CA LEU A 334 -10.34 -24.81 12.46
C LEU A 334 -9.80 -23.38 12.53
N ALA A 335 -8.76 -23.11 13.32
CA ALA A 335 -8.16 -21.79 13.46
C ALA A 335 -7.67 -21.24 12.11
N TYR A 336 -6.90 -22.03 11.36
CA TYR A 336 -6.45 -21.60 10.02
C TYR A 336 -7.62 -21.41 9.04
N GLY A 337 -8.67 -22.22 9.13
CA GLY A 337 -9.90 -22.09 8.34
C GLY A 337 -10.60 -20.76 8.59
N GLU A 338 -10.75 -20.36 9.84
CA GLU A 338 -11.32 -19.06 10.23
C GLU A 338 -10.48 -17.88 9.69
N LEU A 339 -9.14 -17.94 9.86
CA LEU A 339 -8.26 -16.89 9.40
C LEU A 339 -8.23 -16.77 7.87
N ALA A 340 -8.19 -17.90 7.16
CA ALA A 340 -8.24 -17.91 5.71
C ALA A 340 -9.59 -17.36 5.20
N THR A 341 -10.70 -17.70 5.86
CA THR A 341 -12.02 -17.18 5.52
C THR A 341 -12.08 -15.66 5.70
N ALA A 342 -11.51 -15.13 6.80
CA ALA A 342 -11.44 -13.68 7.03
C ALA A 342 -10.60 -12.97 5.95
N ALA A 343 -9.47 -13.55 5.54
CA ALA A 343 -8.63 -13.01 4.47
C ALA A 343 -9.38 -12.99 3.12
N HIS A 344 -10.05 -14.11 2.77
CA HIS A 344 -10.83 -14.20 1.52
C HIS A 344 -12.01 -13.21 1.49
N ALA A 345 -12.72 -13.06 2.61
CA ALA A 345 -13.81 -12.09 2.71
C ALA A 345 -13.31 -10.64 2.51
N ALA A 346 -12.19 -10.30 3.15
CA ALA A 346 -11.56 -8.99 2.95
C ALA A 346 -11.12 -8.79 1.50
N ALA A 347 -10.46 -9.78 0.90
CA ALA A 347 -10.01 -9.74 -0.49
C ALA A 347 -11.17 -9.48 -1.46
N ALA A 348 -12.30 -10.16 -1.30
CA ALA A 348 -13.47 -10.00 -2.17
C ALA A 348 -14.04 -8.57 -2.13
N VAL A 349 -14.11 -7.96 -0.94
CA VAL A 349 -14.57 -6.55 -0.79
C VAL A 349 -13.56 -5.58 -1.41
N VAL A 350 -12.27 -5.82 -1.22
CA VAL A 350 -11.18 -5.00 -1.79
C VAL A 350 -11.18 -5.09 -3.31
N GLU A 351 -11.35 -6.26 -3.90
CA GLU A 351 -11.45 -6.44 -5.35
C GLU A 351 -12.64 -5.67 -5.92
N ARG A 352 -13.80 -5.75 -5.26
CA ARG A 352 -14.99 -4.98 -5.67
C ARG A 352 -14.75 -3.47 -5.63
N ALA A 353 -14.07 -2.96 -4.59
CA ALA A 353 -13.72 -1.55 -4.49
C ALA A 353 -12.73 -1.14 -5.59
N THR A 354 -11.72 -1.98 -5.85
CA THR A 354 -10.73 -1.76 -6.92
C THR A 354 -11.39 -1.68 -8.30
N ASP A 355 -12.34 -2.56 -8.58
CA ASP A 355 -13.09 -2.56 -9.85
C ASP A 355 -13.97 -1.32 -10.00
N ALA A 356 -14.65 -0.92 -8.93
CA ALA A 356 -15.46 0.29 -8.95
C ALA A 356 -14.60 1.54 -9.16
N PHE A 357 -13.46 1.61 -8.47
CA PHE A 357 -12.50 2.69 -8.63
C PHE A 357 -11.94 2.74 -10.06
N GLY A 358 -11.54 1.60 -10.62
CA GLY A 358 -11.08 1.50 -12.01
C GLY A 358 -12.12 1.99 -13.03
N ARG A 359 -13.40 1.64 -12.83
CA ARG A 359 -14.50 2.19 -13.68
C ARG A 359 -14.63 3.70 -13.53
N GLY A 360 -14.54 4.24 -12.32
CA GLY A 360 -14.55 5.68 -12.09
C GLY A 360 -13.41 6.41 -12.81
N LEU A 361 -12.21 5.81 -12.83
CA LEU A 361 -11.08 6.36 -13.58
C LEU A 361 -11.34 6.37 -15.10
N LEU A 362 -11.97 5.32 -15.63
CA LEU A 362 -12.33 5.24 -17.05
C LEU A 362 -13.45 6.22 -17.41
N ALA A 363 -14.42 6.46 -16.53
CA ALA A 363 -15.46 7.46 -16.70
C ALA A 363 -14.88 8.88 -16.78
N ALA A 364 -13.76 9.14 -16.12
CA ALA A 364 -13.03 10.41 -16.16
C ALA A 364 -13.96 11.61 -15.90
N ARG A 365 -14.13 12.49 -16.90
CA ARG A 365 -14.96 13.70 -16.76
C ARG A 365 -16.47 13.44 -16.76
N SER A 366 -16.90 12.25 -17.18
CA SER A 366 -18.32 11.87 -17.16
C SER A 366 -18.72 11.21 -15.82
N LEU A 367 -17.79 11.05 -14.88
CA LEU A 367 -18.07 10.52 -13.56
C LEU A 367 -19.12 11.37 -12.83
N GLY A 368 -20.25 10.76 -12.49
CA GLY A 368 -21.35 11.41 -11.76
C GLY A 368 -21.08 11.43 -10.24
N LEU A 369 -21.83 12.28 -9.54
CA LEU A 369 -21.76 12.39 -8.08
C LEU A 369 -22.16 11.09 -7.37
N GLU A 370 -23.23 10.44 -7.84
CA GLU A 370 -23.73 9.18 -7.28
C GLU A 370 -22.72 8.07 -7.45
N GLU A 371 -22.20 7.88 -8.66
CA GLU A 371 -21.19 6.86 -8.95
C GLU A 371 -19.92 7.08 -8.12
N ARG A 372 -19.48 8.33 -7.97
CA ARG A 372 -18.35 8.68 -7.12
C ARG A 372 -18.66 8.38 -5.64
N ALA A 373 -19.88 8.62 -5.16
CA ALA A 373 -20.29 8.31 -3.79
C ALA A 373 -20.28 6.79 -3.54
N ASP A 374 -20.77 6.00 -4.48
CA ASP A 374 -20.72 4.54 -4.43
C ASP A 374 -19.28 4.02 -4.33
N ILE A 375 -18.37 4.60 -5.11
CA ILE A 375 -16.94 4.26 -5.03
C ILE A 375 -16.40 4.57 -3.63
N ALA A 376 -16.74 5.73 -3.05
CA ALA A 376 -16.28 6.10 -1.72
C ALA A 376 -16.79 5.16 -0.62
N VAL A 377 -18.05 4.72 -0.72
CA VAL A 377 -18.65 3.74 0.20
C VAL A 377 -17.96 2.40 0.09
N LEU A 378 -17.68 1.92 -1.12
CA LEU A 378 -16.98 0.65 -1.33
C LEU A 378 -15.54 0.71 -0.79
N VAL A 379 -14.82 1.82 -1.00
CA VAL A 379 -13.48 2.01 -0.42
C VAL A 379 -13.54 2.04 1.10
N ALA A 380 -14.51 2.74 1.69
CA ALA A 380 -14.71 2.78 3.14
C ALA A 380 -15.06 1.39 3.72
N ALA A 381 -15.88 0.61 3.02
CA ALA A 381 -16.20 -0.76 3.40
C ALA A 381 -14.96 -1.68 3.32
N ALA A 382 -14.15 -1.53 2.28
CA ALA A 382 -12.89 -2.24 2.15
C ALA A 382 -11.92 -1.91 3.29
N GLU A 383 -11.77 -0.63 3.66
CA GLU A 383 -10.97 -0.21 4.83
C GLU A 383 -11.47 -0.86 6.12
N ALA A 384 -12.78 -0.82 6.38
CA ALA A 384 -13.37 -1.33 7.62
C ALA A 384 -13.23 -2.85 7.75
N VAL A 385 -13.45 -3.60 6.67
CA VAL A 385 -13.36 -5.08 6.64
C VAL A 385 -11.90 -5.51 6.74
N THR A 386 -11.04 -4.94 5.90
CA THR A 386 -9.61 -5.30 5.85
C THR A 386 -8.89 -4.92 7.13
N GLY A 387 -9.17 -3.75 7.70
CA GLY A 387 -8.57 -3.33 8.96
C GLY A 387 -8.88 -4.30 10.10
N ARG A 388 -10.13 -4.76 10.21
CA ARG A 388 -10.52 -5.77 11.20
C ARG A 388 -9.86 -7.13 10.93
N ALA A 389 -9.88 -7.57 9.67
CA ALA A 389 -9.29 -8.83 9.28
C ALA A 389 -7.77 -8.85 9.52
N ALA A 390 -7.04 -7.78 9.14
CA ALA A 390 -5.61 -7.68 9.30
C ALA A 390 -5.18 -7.75 10.79
N VAL A 391 -5.85 -6.98 11.66
CA VAL A 391 -5.56 -7.02 13.10
C VAL A 391 -5.92 -8.38 13.70
N HIS A 392 -7.07 -8.96 13.34
CA HIS A 392 -7.49 -10.28 13.83
C HIS A 392 -6.51 -11.38 13.40
N ILE A 393 -6.21 -11.45 12.11
CA ILE A 393 -5.31 -12.47 11.54
C ILE A 393 -3.92 -12.37 12.17
N THR A 394 -3.33 -11.18 12.22
CA THR A 394 -1.97 -11.00 12.74
C THR A 394 -1.88 -11.27 14.24
N THR A 395 -2.93 -10.99 15.03
CA THR A 395 -3.01 -11.35 16.45
C THR A 395 -3.08 -12.86 16.63
N ARG A 396 -3.98 -13.55 15.92
CA ARG A 396 -4.16 -15.00 16.05
C ARG A 396 -2.98 -15.79 15.53
N VAL A 397 -2.37 -15.34 14.42
CA VAL A 397 -1.15 -15.97 13.90
C VAL A 397 0.00 -15.87 14.89
N LEU A 398 0.18 -14.72 15.55
CA LEU A 398 1.19 -14.55 16.60
C LEU A 398 1.01 -15.58 17.72
N GLU A 399 -0.23 -15.76 18.23
CA GLU A 399 -0.56 -16.74 19.25
C GLU A 399 -0.31 -18.20 18.79
N LEU A 400 -0.66 -18.51 17.54
CA LEU A 400 -0.51 -19.87 16.98
C LEU A 400 0.96 -20.25 16.74
N VAL A 401 1.82 -19.29 16.42
CA VAL A 401 3.24 -19.53 16.12
C VAL A 401 4.09 -19.57 17.39
N ASP A 402 3.80 -18.73 18.39
CA ASP A 402 4.55 -18.71 19.67
C ASP A 402 4.50 -20.06 20.39
N GLY A 403 3.43 -20.84 20.23
CA GLY A 403 3.28 -22.17 20.82
C GLY A 403 4.08 -23.29 20.16
N THR A 404 4.68 -23.05 18.98
CA THR A 404 5.25 -24.13 18.13
C THR A 404 6.75 -24.09 17.89
N ALA A 405 7.32 -22.93 17.89
CA ALA A 405 8.77 -22.80 17.78
C ALA A 405 9.31 -22.81 19.18
N GLY A 406 10.19 -23.71 19.58
CA GLY A 406 11.01 -23.57 20.78
C GLY A 406 11.74 -22.23 20.82
N ALA A 407 10.96 -21.18 20.59
CA ALA A 407 11.35 -19.81 20.43
C ALA A 407 11.95 -19.38 21.74
N ASP A 408 13.26 -19.24 21.74
CA ASP A 408 13.97 -18.57 22.80
C ASP A 408 13.36 -17.17 22.93
N VAL A 409 12.50 -16.99 23.93
CA VAL A 409 11.86 -15.72 24.30
C VAL A 409 12.90 -14.60 24.42
N ARG A 410 14.16 -14.96 24.64
CA ARG A 410 15.29 -14.03 24.70
C ARG A 410 15.70 -13.47 23.34
N THR A 411 15.41 -14.14 22.24
CA THR A 411 15.75 -13.69 20.88
C THR A 411 14.62 -12.98 20.13
N GLY A 412 13.45 -12.79 20.79
CA GLY A 412 12.31 -12.09 20.22
C GLY A 412 11.46 -12.93 19.27
N GLY A 413 11.52 -14.26 19.41
CA GLY A 413 10.70 -15.18 18.62
C GLY A 413 10.93 -15.11 17.11
N PRO A 414 10.05 -15.72 16.30
CA PRO A 414 10.16 -15.77 14.85
C PRO A 414 9.86 -14.43 14.16
N GLY A 415 9.63 -13.35 14.91
CA GLY A 415 9.45 -12.00 14.37
C GLY A 415 8.06 -11.73 13.79
N PHE A 416 7.04 -12.50 14.19
CA PHE A 416 5.65 -12.29 13.78
C PHE A 416 5.02 -11.01 14.34
N ASP A 417 5.58 -10.47 15.42
CA ASP A 417 5.19 -9.18 15.99
C ASP A 417 5.25 -8.04 14.95
N ARG A 418 6.13 -8.14 13.94
CA ARG A 418 6.20 -7.15 12.86
C ARG A 418 4.89 -7.05 12.08
N PHE A 419 4.23 -8.16 11.78
CA PHE A 419 2.95 -8.15 11.07
C PHE A 419 1.86 -7.48 11.89
N TRP A 420 1.78 -7.78 13.19
CA TRP A 420 0.82 -7.16 14.10
C TRP A 420 1.08 -5.66 14.25
N ARG A 421 2.33 -5.25 14.46
CA ARG A 421 2.73 -3.83 14.56
C ARG A 421 2.38 -3.07 13.27
N ASN A 422 2.67 -3.64 12.11
CA ASN A 422 2.36 -3.07 10.81
C ASN A 422 0.85 -2.95 10.59
N ALA A 423 0.08 -4.00 10.86
CA ALA A 423 -1.38 -3.97 10.78
C ALA A 423 -1.97 -2.87 11.70
N ARG A 424 -1.50 -2.75 12.93
CA ARG A 424 -1.96 -1.72 13.88
C ARG A 424 -1.62 -0.30 13.43
N THR A 425 -0.46 -0.09 12.81
CA THR A 425 -0.06 1.22 12.28
C THR A 425 -0.92 1.65 11.10
N LEU A 426 -1.25 0.71 10.20
CA LEU A 426 -2.08 0.97 9.02
C LEU A 426 -3.57 1.15 9.33
N THR A 427 -4.05 0.67 10.48
CA THR A 427 -5.48 0.58 10.81
C THR A 427 -5.84 1.32 12.09
N ALA A 428 -5.71 2.65 12.10
CA ALA A 428 -6.04 3.47 13.25
C ALA A 428 -7.54 3.35 13.63
N PRO A 429 -7.89 2.99 14.90
CA PRO A 429 -9.28 2.74 15.31
C PRO A 429 -10.24 3.94 15.11
N THR A 430 -9.75 5.15 15.28
CA THR A 430 -10.53 6.38 15.08
C THR A 430 -10.98 6.56 13.64
N GLN A 431 -10.13 6.21 12.68
CA GLN A 431 -10.49 6.26 11.26
C GLN A 431 -11.56 5.23 10.92
N ALA A 432 -11.48 4.01 11.48
CA ALA A 432 -12.46 2.96 11.26
C ALA A 432 -13.87 3.36 11.71
N ALA A 433 -14.00 4.04 12.85
CA ALA A 433 -15.30 4.54 13.36
C ALA A 433 -15.90 5.60 12.41
N HIS A 434 -15.10 6.53 11.90
CA HIS A 434 -15.56 7.52 10.94
C HIS A 434 -16.03 6.86 9.63
N ARG A 435 -15.32 5.85 9.12
CA ARG A 435 -15.74 5.12 7.91
C ARG A 435 -17.06 4.39 8.08
N LEU A 436 -17.25 3.72 9.22
CA LEU A 436 -18.52 3.06 9.53
C LEU A 436 -19.68 4.06 9.63
N ARG A 437 -19.44 5.25 10.20
CA ARG A 437 -20.42 6.33 10.24
C ARG A 437 -20.77 6.83 8.84
N ASP A 438 -19.78 7.07 7.98
CA ASP A 438 -19.98 7.53 6.60
C ASP A 438 -20.80 6.50 5.79
N ILE A 439 -20.51 5.20 5.95
CA ILE A 439 -21.29 4.11 5.33
C ILE A 439 -22.72 4.11 5.86
N GLY A 440 -22.89 4.21 7.18
CA GLY A 440 -24.21 4.22 7.81
C GLY A 440 -25.07 5.39 7.36
N ASP A 441 -24.49 6.58 7.26
CA ASP A 441 -25.19 7.78 6.82
C ASP A 441 -25.62 7.68 5.34
N HIS A 442 -24.75 7.15 4.48
CA HIS A 442 -25.11 6.87 3.09
C HIS A 442 -26.26 5.86 3.00
N TYR A 443 -26.21 4.78 3.77
CA TYR A 443 -27.22 3.72 3.73
C TYR A 443 -28.57 4.15 4.28
N LEU A 444 -28.59 4.91 5.38
CA LEU A 444 -29.83 5.32 6.06
C LEU A 444 -30.46 6.56 5.44
N ASN A 445 -29.66 7.52 5.05
CA ASN A 445 -30.10 8.86 4.67
C ASN A 445 -29.91 9.17 3.19
N GLY A 446 -29.23 8.26 2.42
CA GLY A 446 -28.87 8.52 1.02
C GLY A 446 -27.84 9.66 0.87
N SER A 447 -27.14 10.01 1.96
CA SER A 447 -26.18 11.10 1.92
C SER A 447 -24.97 10.71 1.06
N HIS A 448 -24.52 11.62 0.24
CA HIS A 448 -23.25 11.44 -0.48
C HIS A 448 -22.11 11.68 0.51
N VAL A 449 -21.21 10.69 0.65
CA VAL A 449 -19.97 10.88 1.41
C VAL A 449 -19.27 12.13 0.86
N ARG A 450 -18.93 13.06 1.76
CA ARG A 450 -18.40 14.38 1.38
C ARG A 450 -17.36 14.28 0.29
N LEU A 451 -17.61 15.02 -0.77
CA LEU A 451 -16.76 15.02 -1.98
C LEU A 451 -15.50 15.87 -1.81
N THR A 452 -15.47 16.67 -0.75
CA THR A 452 -14.41 17.62 -0.53
C THR A 452 -13.14 16.95 0.00
N LEU A 453 -12.02 17.35 -0.58
CA LEU A 453 -10.76 17.28 0.13
C LEU A 453 -10.94 18.19 1.34
N PRO A 454 -10.71 17.73 2.58
CA PRO A 454 -10.77 18.60 3.73
C PRO A 454 -9.73 19.72 3.55
N VAL A 455 -10.22 20.96 3.48
CA VAL A 455 -9.38 22.17 3.50
C VAL A 455 -9.06 22.51 4.95
#